data_94d75ca628f9458529f454c1c633bc56
#
_entry.id   94d75ca628f9458529f454c1c633bc56
#
_cell.length_a   1.000
_cell.length_b   1.000
_cell.length_c   1.000
_cell.angle_alpha   90.00
_cell.angle_beta   90.00
_cell.angle_gamma   90.00
#
_symmetry.space_group_name_H-M   'P 1'
#
loop_
_entity.id
_entity.type
_entity.pdbx_description
1 polymer ?
#
loop_
_entity_poly.entity_id
_entity_poly.type
_entity_poly.pdbx_seq_one_letter_code
_entity_poly.pdbx_strand_id
1 'polypeptide(L)'
;MPRETVLENLLGAQRFRDEMAEDNAERLLRLKRKLPAALSKLPEKQRMYLLAYYSENLTMDQLADRFGVNKSTISRSVQRTKKKLRDYLWFSL
;
A
#
# COMPACT_ATOMS: atom_id res chain seq x y z
N MET A 1 -0.49 -0.25 -16.06
CA MET A 1 -0.38 -1.60 -15.50
C MET A 1 -1.78 -2.15 -15.23
N PRO A 2 -2.08 -3.38 -15.62
CA PRO A 2 -3.39 -3.96 -15.35
C PRO A 2 -3.68 -4.02 -13.84
N ARG A 3 -4.94 -3.81 -13.50
CA ARG A 3 -5.39 -3.79 -12.10
C ARG A 3 -5.04 -5.08 -11.35
N GLU A 4 -5.23 -6.21 -12.00
CA GLU A 4 -4.96 -7.52 -11.43
C GLU A 4 -3.49 -7.72 -11.13
N THR A 5 -2.60 -7.23 -12.01
CA THR A 5 -1.15 -7.30 -11.79
C THR A 5 -0.74 -6.46 -10.57
N VAL A 6 -1.35 -5.29 -10.40
CA VAL A 6 -1.07 -4.43 -9.24
C VAL A 6 -1.46 -5.16 -7.95
N LEU A 7 -2.65 -5.76 -7.93
CA LEU A 7 -3.12 -6.51 -6.76
C LEU A 7 -2.23 -7.70 -6.45
N GLU A 8 -1.84 -8.46 -7.48
CA GLU A 8 -0.93 -9.60 -7.33
C GLU A 8 0.42 -9.17 -6.78
N ASN A 9 0.97 -8.06 -7.28
CA ASN A 9 2.24 -7.54 -6.80
C ASN A 9 2.18 -7.14 -5.33
N LEU A 10 1.10 -6.48 -4.90
CA LEU A 10 0.92 -6.11 -3.51
C LEU A 10 0.75 -7.35 -2.62
N LEU A 11 -0.12 -8.26 -3.00
CA LEU A 11 -0.39 -9.46 -2.22
C LEU A 11 0.82 -10.38 -2.16
N GLY A 12 1.70 -10.32 -3.17
CA GLY A 12 2.95 -11.07 -3.16
C GLY A 12 4.08 -10.41 -2.40
N ALA A 13 3.93 -9.13 -2.02
CA ALA A 13 4.97 -8.40 -1.31
C ALA A 13 4.98 -8.76 0.17
N GLN A 14 6.09 -9.29 0.66
CA GLN A 14 6.20 -9.73 2.06
C GLN A 14 5.97 -8.56 3.03
N ARG A 15 6.56 -7.40 2.73
CA ARG A 15 6.38 -6.19 3.55
C ARG A 15 4.91 -5.84 3.71
N PHE A 16 4.13 -5.91 2.63
CA PHE A 16 2.71 -5.60 2.64
C PHE A 16 1.94 -6.59 3.53
N ARG A 17 2.21 -7.88 3.37
CA ARG A 17 1.55 -8.91 4.16
C ARG A 17 1.89 -8.79 5.64
N ASP A 18 3.16 -8.53 5.97
CA ASP A 18 3.60 -8.37 7.34
C ASP A 18 2.91 -7.18 8.02
N GLU A 19 2.79 -6.06 7.32
CA GLU A 19 2.20 -4.86 7.88
C GLU A 19 0.67 -4.91 7.94
N MET A 20 0.03 -5.55 6.96
CA MET A 20 -1.43 -5.49 6.83
C MET A 20 -2.15 -6.75 7.32
N ALA A 21 -1.56 -7.91 7.15
CA ALA A 21 -2.19 -9.19 7.53
C ALA A 21 -1.59 -9.83 8.77
N GLU A 22 -0.40 -9.39 9.21
CA GLU A 22 0.27 -9.91 10.41
C GLU A 22 0.38 -11.45 10.39
N ASP A 23 0.66 -12.05 9.21
CA ASP A 23 0.78 -13.49 8.99
C ASP A 23 -0.48 -14.29 9.40
N ASN A 24 -1.62 -13.64 9.43
CA ASN A 24 -2.90 -14.26 9.77
C ASN A 24 -3.63 -14.65 8.48
N ALA A 25 -3.94 -15.94 8.32
CA ALA A 25 -4.59 -16.45 7.12
C ALA A 25 -5.98 -15.84 6.87
N GLU A 26 -6.77 -15.65 7.93
CA GLU A 26 -8.09 -15.04 7.80
C GLU A 26 -7.97 -13.58 7.37
N ARG A 27 -7.01 -12.86 7.93
CA ARG A 27 -6.76 -11.47 7.55
C ARG A 27 -6.30 -11.39 6.11
N LEU A 28 -5.47 -12.33 5.65
CA LEU A 28 -5.02 -12.36 4.28
C LEU A 28 -6.19 -12.57 3.30
N LEU A 29 -7.13 -13.45 3.62
CA LEU A 29 -8.31 -13.66 2.80
C LEU A 29 -9.19 -12.40 2.75
N ARG A 30 -9.38 -11.75 3.89
CA ARG A 30 -10.12 -10.50 3.98
C ARG A 30 -9.43 -9.39 3.17
N LEU A 31 -8.12 -9.33 3.26
CA LEU A 31 -7.29 -8.39 2.49
C LEU A 31 -7.54 -8.57 1.00
N LYS A 32 -7.49 -9.81 0.50
CA LYS A 32 -7.73 -10.11 -0.90
C LYS A 32 -9.11 -9.63 -1.37
N ARG A 33 -10.14 -9.80 -0.54
CA ARG A 33 -11.49 -9.36 -0.89
C ARG A 33 -11.65 -7.85 -0.89
N LYS A 34 -11.07 -7.17 0.10
CA LYS A 34 -11.32 -5.73 0.32
C LYS A 34 -10.33 -4.81 -0.37
N LEU A 35 -9.16 -5.33 -0.73
CA LEU A 35 -8.09 -4.52 -1.28
C LEU A 35 -8.45 -3.71 -2.53
N PRO A 36 -9.15 -4.27 -3.53
CA PRO A 36 -9.48 -3.50 -4.73
C PRO A 36 -10.28 -2.23 -4.42
N ALA A 37 -11.31 -2.35 -3.59
CA ALA A 37 -12.14 -1.21 -3.21
C ALA A 37 -11.35 -0.21 -2.36
N ALA A 38 -10.52 -0.70 -1.44
CA ALA A 38 -9.70 0.15 -0.58
C ALA A 38 -8.71 0.97 -1.39
N LEU A 39 -8.04 0.34 -2.36
CA LEU A 39 -7.10 1.04 -3.24
C LEU A 39 -7.79 2.11 -4.08
N SER A 40 -9.01 1.82 -4.56
CA SER A 40 -9.74 2.77 -5.39
C SER A 40 -10.14 4.04 -4.63
N LYS A 41 -10.18 3.99 -3.31
CA LYS A 41 -10.52 5.15 -2.47
C LYS A 41 -9.32 6.07 -2.21
N LEU A 42 -8.11 5.63 -2.52
CA LEU A 42 -6.93 6.44 -2.31
C LEU A 42 -6.72 7.41 -3.47
N PRO A 43 -6.30 8.66 -3.20
CA PRO A 43 -5.88 9.56 -4.27
C PRO A 43 -4.77 8.93 -5.10
N GLU A 44 -4.78 9.19 -6.40
CA GLU A 44 -3.86 8.55 -7.34
C GLU A 44 -2.40 8.69 -6.91
N LYS A 45 -1.98 9.89 -6.55
CA LYS A 45 -0.60 10.14 -6.15
C LYS A 45 -0.19 9.33 -4.92
N GLN A 46 -1.04 9.31 -3.91
CA GLN A 46 -0.80 8.54 -2.69
C GLN A 46 -0.74 7.04 -2.99
N ARG A 47 -1.63 6.57 -3.86
CA ARG A 47 -1.66 5.18 -4.29
C ARG A 47 -0.36 4.80 -5.00
N MET A 48 0.15 5.67 -5.88
CA MET A 48 1.41 5.43 -6.59
C MET A 48 2.60 5.30 -5.62
N TYR A 49 2.68 6.17 -4.63
CA TYR A 49 3.73 6.10 -3.62
C TYR A 49 3.66 4.79 -2.83
N LEU A 50 2.46 4.42 -2.43
CA LEU A 50 2.25 3.21 -1.65
C LEU A 50 2.61 1.96 -2.46
N LEU A 51 2.19 1.91 -3.72
CA LEU A 51 2.50 0.79 -4.60
C LEU A 51 4.00 0.62 -4.79
N ALA A 52 4.72 1.70 -5.04
CA ALA A 52 6.18 1.64 -5.19
C ALA A 52 6.86 1.21 -3.88
N TYR A 53 6.37 1.71 -2.77
CA TYR A 53 6.91 1.36 -1.45
C TYR A 53 6.83 -0.15 -1.19
N TYR A 54 5.69 -0.76 -1.45
CA TYR A 54 5.49 -2.18 -1.18
C TYR A 54 5.99 -3.10 -2.30
N SER A 55 5.63 -2.80 -3.54
CA SER A 55 5.94 -3.70 -4.67
C SER A 55 7.41 -3.71 -5.03
N GLU A 56 8.08 -2.57 -4.90
CA GLU A 56 9.50 -2.45 -5.24
C GLU A 56 10.39 -2.44 -4.01
N ASN A 57 9.82 -2.53 -2.83
CA ASN A 57 10.54 -2.57 -1.56
C ASN A 57 11.50 -1.40 -1.37
N LEU A 58 11.09 -0.21 -1.78
CA LEU A 58 11.94 0.97 -1.74
C LEU A 58 12.01 1.58 -0.34
N THR A 59 13.14 2.20 -0.04
CA THR A 59 13.29 3.02 1.17
C THR A 59 12.65 4.39 0.92
N MET A 60 12.45 5.16 1.99
CA MET A 60 11.91 6.52 1.85
C MET A 60 12.83 7.42 1.02
N ASP A 61 14.16 7.25 1.15
CA ASP A 61 15.12 8.00 0.33
C ASP A 61 14.97 7.66 -1.15
N GLN A 62 14.84 6.38 -1.46
CA GLN A 62 14.65 5.91 -2.84
C GLN A 62 13.33 6.41 -3.44
N LEU A 63 12.26 6.41 -2.64
CA LEU A 63 10.97 6.94 -3.07
C LEU A 63 11.05 8.44 -3.35
N ALA A 64 11.71 9.17 -2.45
CA ALA A 64 11.89 10.62 -2.62
C ALA A 64 12.63 10.93 -3.92
N ASP A 65 13.70 10.19 -4.20
CA ASP A 65 14.46 10.34 -5.44
C ASP A 65 13.61 10.00 -6.66
N ARG A 66 12.87 8.89 -6.60
CA ARG A 66 12.05 8.44 -7.73
C ARG A 66 10.99 9.47 -8.11
N PHE A 67 10.31 10.04 -7.12
CA PHE A 67 9.17 10.94 -7.37
C PHE A 67 9.54 12.43 -7.33
N GLY A 68 10.82 12.74 -7.11
CA GLY A 68 11.29 14.11 -7.12
C GLY A 68 10.75 14.98 -6.00
N VAL A 69 10.52 14.41 -4.85
CA VAL A 69 10.02 15.12 -3.66
C VAL A 69 11.01 14.91 -2.50
N ASN A 70 10.91 15.72 -1.45
CA ASN A 70 11.79 15.52 -0.33
C ASN A 70 11.33 14.35 0.56
N LYS A 71 12.26 13.82 1.34
CA LYS A 71 12.02 12.63 2.17
C LYS A 71 10.89 12.84 3.19
N SER A 72 10.81 14.03 3.78
CA SER A 72 9.75 14.33 4.75
C SER A 72 8.37 14.26 4.12
N THR A 73 8.23 14.81 2.92
CA THR A 73 6.97 14.82 2.18
C THR A 73 6.53 13.40 1.86
N ILE A 74 7.44 12.58 1.32
CA ILE A 74 7.10 11.21 0.93
C ILE A 74 6.79 10.35 2.15
N SER A 75 7.55 10.51 3.22
CA SER A 75 7.35 9.77 4.46
C SER A 75 5.97 10.03 5.07
N ARG A 76 5.59 11.30 5.17
CA ARG A 76 4.26 11.68 5.69
C ARG A 76 3.15 11.12 4.81
N SER A 77 3.30 11.23 3.49
CA SER A 77 2.31 10.74 2.55
C SER A 77 2.13 9.22 2.68
N VAL A 78 3.22 8.48 2.72
CA VAL A 78 3.16 7.02 2.86
C VAL A 78 2.52 6.62 4.20
N GLN A 79 2.89 7.28 5.30
CA GLN A 79 2.32 6.97 6.61
C GLN A 79 0.82 7.24 6.66
N ARG A 80 0.37 8.38 6.12
CA ARG A 80 -1.06 8.70 6.05
C ARG A 80 -1.82 7.69 5.20
N THR A 81 -1.24 7.31 4.07
CA THR A 81 -1.87 6.37 3.14
C THR A 81 -1.97 4.98 3.76
N LYS A 82 -0.94 4.54 4.47
CA LYS A 82 -0.97 3.27 5.21
C LYS A 82 -2.11 3.25 6.22
N LYS A 83 -2.27 4.34 6.95
CA LYS A 83 -3.34 4.46 7.95
C LYS A 83 -4.70 4.40 7.30
N LYS A 84 -4.91 5.16 6.22
CA LYS A 84 -6.17 5.14 5.46
C LYS A 84 -6.48 3.74 4.95
N LEU A 85 -5.48 3.09 4.37
CA LEU A 85 -5.66 1.74 3.83
C LEU A 85 -6.03 0.76 4.93
N ARG A 86 -5.34 0.82 6.07
CA ARG A 86 -5.62 -0.03 7.21
C ARG A 86 -7.04 0.19 7.72
N ASP A 87 -7.47 1.45 7.80
CA ASP A 87 -8.84 1.78 8.24
C ASP A 87 -9.89 1.23 7.28
N TYR A 88 -9.67 1.35 5.98
CA TYR A 88 -10.59 0.79 4.98
C TYR A 88 -10.65 -0.74 5.04
N LEU A 89 -9.53 -1.37 5.31
CA LEU A 89 -9.47 -2.83 5.34
C LEU A 89 -10.08 -3.42 6.61
N TRP A 90 -9.88 -2.78 7.76
CA TRP A 90 -10.20 -3.38 9.04
C TRP A 90 -11.32 -2.70 9.83
N PHE A 91 -11.55 -1.41 9.61
CA PHE A 91 -12.50 -0.64 10.39
C PHE A 91 -13.63 -0.03 9.57
N SER A 92 -13.46 0.09 8.27
CA SER A 92 -14.48 0.63 7.40
C SER A 92 -15.44 -0.47 6.94
N LEU A 93 -16.69 -0.20 7.03
CA LEU A 93 -17.74 -1.15 6.63
C LEU A 93 -18.20 -0.92 5.18
#